data_1d938c56b74ea56a2b0ac391313e2cfe
#
_entry.id   1d938c56b74ea56a2b0ac391313e2cfe
#
_cell.length_a   1.000
_cell.length_b   1.000
_cell.length_c   1.000
_cell.angle_alpha   90.00
_cell.angle_beta   90.00
_cell.angle_gamma   90.00
#
_symmetry.space_group_name_H-M   'P 1'
#
loop_
_entity.id
_entity.type
_entity.pdbx_description
1 polymer ?
#
loop_
_entity_poly.entity_id
_entity_poly.type
_entity_poly.pdbx_seq_one_letter_code
_entity_poly.pdbx_strand_id
1 'polypeptide(L)'
;MTYLYYKSSTYSGQPKVNENTINQWKHLSDKKNWRITQLPNGFYQTECLSPDNEKEWHDVTRRETVAGAEAAIDGSVEHFTKKLEATKGPKVVKTFE
;
A
#
# COMPACT_ATOMS: atom_id res chain seq x y z
N MET A 1 19.84 10.85 -29.12
CA MET A 1 19.88 10.57 -28.44
C MET A 1 20.02 10.34 -27.99
N THR A 2 19.95 10.13 -28.01
CA THR A 2 20.02 9.64 -27.22
C THR A 2 19.86 9.65 -26.76
N TYR A 3 19.61 9.45 -26.79
CA TYR A 3 19.33 9.18 -26.02
C TYR A 3 18.76 8.89 -25.93
N LEU A 4 18.40 8.69 -26.09
CA LEU A 4 17.95 8.25 -25.77
C LEU A 4 17.63 7.79 -25.77
N TYR A 5 17.51 7.40 -26.06
CA TYR A 5 17.20 6.71 -25.64
C TYR A 5 16.69 6.57 -25.17
N TYR A 6 16.29 6.28 -25.16
CA TYR A 6 15.75 6.01 -24.43
C TYR A 6 14.51 6.20 -23.92
N LYS A 7 13.43 5.98 -24.26
CA LYS A 7 12.46 6.38 -23.35
C LYS A 7 11.20 5.56 -23.37
N SER A 8 10.73 5.12 -24.43
CA SER A 8 9.69 4.09 -24.49
C SER A 8 10.18 2.81 -23.85
N SER A 9 11.44 2.57 -23.93
CA SER A 9 12.02 1.40 -23.29
C SER A 9 11.90 1.48 -21.76
N THR A 10 11.68 2.67 -21.22
CA THR A 10 11.48 2.82 -19.78
C THR A 10 10.25 2.05 -19.32
N TYR A 11 9.18 2.09 -20.09
CA TYR A 11 7.97 1.36 -19.71
C TYR A 11 8.06 -0.10 -20.04
N SER A 12 8.56 -0.41 -21.22
CA SER A 12 8.63 -1.80 -21.65
C SER A 12 9.62 -2.60 -20.81
N GLY A 13 10.58 -1.92 -20.17
CA GLY A 13 11.55 -2.57 -19.32
C GLY A 13 11.08 -2.84 -17.91
N GLN A 14 9.93 -2.32 -17.51
CA GLN A 14 9.45 -2.54 -16.15
C GLN A 14 8.90 -3.96 -15.99
N PRO A 15 9.32 -4.65 -14.91
CA PRO A 15 8.76 -5.96 -14.65
C PRO A 15 7.29 -5.84 -14.28
N LYS A 16 6.51 -6.79 -14.72
CA LYS A 16 5.12 -6.86 -14.32
C LYS A 16 5.02 -7.30 -12.88
N VAL A 17 4.19 -6.63 -12.12
CA VAL A 17 3.88 -7.05 -10.76
C VAL A 17 2.97 -8.27 -10.87
N ASN A 18 3.31 -9.35 -10.14
CA ASN A 18 2.51 -10.55 -10.26
C ASN A 18 1.17 -10.36 -9.54
N GLU A 19 0.24 -11.25 -9.89
CA GLU A 19 -1.13 -11.14 -9.43
C GLU A 19 -1.25 -11.28 -7.91
N ASN A 20 -0.42 -12.13 -7.31
CA ASN A 20 -0.45 -12.30 -5.85
C ASN A 20 -0.07 -11.02 -5.13
N THR A 21 0.92 -10.30 -5.64
CA THR A 21 1.34 -9.04 -5.05
C THR A 21 0.24 -8.00 -5.18
N ILE A 22 -0.42 -7.94 -6.34
CA ILE A 22 -1.52 -7.01 -6.56
C ILE A 22 -2.68 -7.32 -5.59
N ASN A 23 -2.99 -8.59 -5.40
CA ASN A 23 -4.05 -8.99 -4.47
C ASN A 23 -3.70 -8.61 -3.03
N GLN A 24 -2.43 -8.74 -2.64
CA GLN A 24 -1.98 -8.31 -1.32
C GLN A 24 -2.16 -6.81 -1.15
N TRP A 25 -1.79 -6.03 -2.17
CA TRP A 25 -1.93 -4.58 -2.09
C TRP A 25 -3.40 -4.16 -2.03
N LYS A 26 -4.28 -4.84 -2.77
CA LYS A 26 -5.72 -4.59 -2.67
C LYS A 26 -6.23 -4.86 -1.27
N HIS A 27 -5.79 -5.95 -0.68
CA HIS A 27 -6.17 -6.31 0.68
C HIS A 27 -5.70 -5.26 1.68
N LEU A 28 -4.45 -4.81 1.57
CA LEU A 28 -3.86 -3.85 2.50
C LEU A 28 -4.33 -2.42 2.27
N SER A 29 -4.89 -2.12 1.09
CA SER A 29 -5.45 -0.80 0.82
C SER A 29 -6.87 -0.65 1.34
N ASP A 30 -7.46 -1.70 1.90
CA ASP A 30 -8.81 -1.67 2.46
C ASP A 30 -8.71 -1.52 3.98
N LYS A 31 -9.16 -0.38 4.50
CA LYS A 31 -9.04 -0.07 5.93
C LYS A 31 -9.76 -1.10 6.79
N LYS A 32 -10.75 -1.80 6.26
CA LYS A 32 -11.48 -2.84 7.01
C LYS A 32 -10.59 -4.01 7.39
N ASN A 33 -9.45 -4.17 6.74
CA ASN A 33 -8.51 -5.24 7.03
C ASN A 33 -7.46 -4.82 8.05
N TRP A 34 -7.67 -3.70 8.73
CA TRP A 34 -6.78 -3.18 9.75
C TRP A 34 -7.56 -3.01 11.06
N ARG A 35 -6.83 -3.10 12.17
CA ARG A 35 -7.42 -2.85 13.50
C ARG A 35 -6.37 -2.28 14.43
N ILE A 36 -6.82 -1.77 15.57
CA ILE A 36 -5.96 -1.25 16.61
C ILE A 36 -6.21 -2.08 17.88
N THR A 37 -5.13 -2.59 18.47
CA THR A 37 -5.18 -3.37 19.69
C THR A 37 -4.42 -2.63 20.79
N GLN A 38 -5.04 -2.42 21.94
CA GLN A 38 -4.33 -1.84 23.08
C GLN A 38 -3.53 -2.93 23.77
N LEU A 39 -2.23 -2.68 23.94
CA LEU A 39 -1.34 -3.62 24.61
C LEU A 39 -1.37 -3.40 26.11
N PRO A 40 -0.94 -4.41 26.91
CA PRO A 40 -0.92 -4.25 28.37
C PRO A 40 -0.06 -3.09 28.88
N ASN A 41 0.94 -2.66 28.10
CA ASN A 41 1.78 -1.52 28.47
C ASN A 41 1.15 -0.17 28.12
N GLY A 42 -0.07 -0.17 27.59
CA GLY A 42 -0.78 1.06 27.26
C GLY A 42 -0.58 1.56 25.85
N PHE A 43 0.31 0.95 25.09
CA PHE A 43 0.51 1.33 23.70
C PHE A 43 -0.60 0.76 22.82
N TYR A 44 -0.79 1.37 21.65
CA TYR A 44 -1.78 0.94 20.67
C TYR A 44 -1.05 0.38 19.46
N GLN A 45 -1.32 -0.87 19.17
CA GLN A 45 -0.67 -1.59 18.08
C GLN A 45 -1.60 -1.64 16.88
N THR A 46 -1.07 -1.22 15.71
CA THR A 46 -1.82 -1.39 14.47
C THR A 46 -1.54 -2.78 13.94
N GLU A 47 -2.60 -3.42 13.44
CA GLU A 47 -2.51 -4.79 12.96
C GLU A 47 -3.28 -4.89 11.64
N CYS A 48 -2.75 -5.67 10.71
CA CYS A 48 -3.44 -5.96 9.47
C CYS A 48 -3.78 -7.44 9.40
N LEU A 49 -4.94 -7.73 8.81
CA LEU A 49 -5.37 -9.09 8.60
C LEU A 49 -4.49 -9.74 7.54
N SER A 50 -4.10 -10.99 7.76
CA SER A 50 -3.28 -11.71 6.80
C SER A 50 -4.04 -11.90 5.49
N PRO A 51 -3.41 -11.62 4.33
CA PRO A 51 -4.08 -11.89 3.05
C PRO A 51 -4.33 -13.38 2.82
N ASP A 52 -3.56 -14.23 3.48
CA ASP A 52 -3.63 -15.68 3.25
C ASP A 52 -4.46 -16.40 4.29
N ASN A 53 -4.71 -15.76 5.45
CA ASN A 53 -5.41 -16.42 6.55
C ASN A 53 -6.26 -15.40 7.29
N GLU A 54 -7.58 -15.51 7.13
CA GLU A 54 -8.53 -14.55 7.69
C GLU A 54 -8.57 -14.55 9.22
N LYS A 55 -7.88 -15.49 9.86
CA LYS A 55 -7.87 -15.58 11.32
C LYS A 55 -6.58 -15.06 11.92
N GLU A 56 -5.63 -14.65 11.09
CA GLU A 56 -4.32 -14.23 11.57
C GLU A 56 -4.13 -12.74 11.36
N TRP A 57 -3.69 -12.06 12.41
CA TRP A 57 -3.40 -10.62 12.37
C TRP A 57 -1.91 -10.41 12.58
N HIS A 58 -1.33 -9.54 11.77
CA HIS A 58 0.09 -9.21 11.84
C HIS A 58 0.26 -7.81 12.41
N ASP A 59 1.14 -7.67 13.40
CA ASP A 59 1.45 -6.34 13.94
C ASP A 59 2.32 -5.57 12.96
N VAL A 60 2.07 -4.26 12.87
CA VAL A 60 2.76 -3.40 11.93
C VAL A 60 3.48 -2.26 12.64
N THR A 61 2.77 -1.49 13.46
CA THR A 61 3.38 -0.37 14.19
C THR A 61 2.79 -0.28 15.59
N ARG A 62 3.47 0.51 16.44
CA ARG A 62 2.97 0.83 17.79
C ARG A 62 2.99 2.33 17.97
N ARG A 63 1.94 2.85 18.58
CA ARG A 63 1.79 4.28 18.84
C ARG A 63 1.27 4.49 20.24
N GLU A 64 1.47 5.69 20.77
CA GLU A 64 1.06 6.00 22.15
C GLU A 64 -0.40 6.37 22.26
N THR A 65 -1.06 6.70 21.14
CA THR A 65 -2.46 7.13 21.15
C THR A 65 -3.23 6.43 20.06
N VAL A 66 -4.55 6.35 20.25
CA VAL A 66 -5.44 5.81 19.21
C VAL A 66 -5.38 6.67 17.96
N ALA A 67 -5.35 7.99 18.11
CA ALA A 67 -5.27 8.87 16.96
C ALA A 67 -3.99 8.64 16.16
N GLY A 68 -2.86 8.44 16.86
CA GLY A 68 -1.60 8.15 16.19
C GLY A 68 -1.62 6.81 15.48
N ALA A 69 -2.26 5.81 16.09
CA ALA A 69 -2.40 4.50 15.48
C ALA A 69 -3.29 4.56 14.24
N GLU A 70 -4.39 5.30 14.33
CA GLU A 70 -5.28 5.43 13.17
C GLU A 70 -4.59 6.17 12.03
N ALA A 71 -3.82 7.22 12.34
CA ALA A 71 -3.07 7.94 11.32
C ALA A 71 -2.06 7.02 10.63
N ALA A 72 -1.44 6.11 11.39
CA ALA A 72 -0.51 5.15 10.81
C ALA A 72 -1.22 4.19 9.86
N ILE A 73 -2.42 3.74 10.23
CA ILE A 73 -3.23 2.88 9.35
C ILE A 73 -3.61 3.64 8.08
N ASP A 74 -4.08 4.87 8.22
CA ASP A 74 -4.48 5.67 7.06
C ASP A 74 -3.30 5.89 6.11
N GLY A 75 -2.10 6.11 6.66
CA GLY A 75 -0.89 6.24 5.85
C GLY A 75 -0.57 4.96 5.10
N SER A 76 -0.73 3.81 5.75
CA SER A 76 -0.49 2.52 5.11
C SER A 76 -1.50 2.25 4.00
N VAL A 77 -2.78 2.52 4.27
CA VAL A 77 -3.83 2.33 3.28
C VAL A 77 -3.57 3.21 2.05
N GLU A 78 -3.21 4.46 2.27
CA GLU A 78 -2.88 5.37 1.16
C GLU A 78 -1.68 4.88 0.38
N HIS A 79 -0.66 4.40 1.06
CA HIS A 79 0.55 3.89 0.43
C HIS A 79 0.23 2.73 -0.53
N PHE A 80 -0.57 1.78 -0.09
CA PHE A 80 -0.92 0.64 -0.93
C PHE A 80 -1.88 1.02 -2.04
N THR A 81 -2.76 1.99 -1.80
CA THR A 81 -3.63 2.52 -2.84
C THR A 81 -2.80 3.14 -3.97
N LYS A 82 -1.78 3.93 -3.62
CA LYS A 82 -0.91 4.53 -4.62
C LYS A 82 -0.10 3.49 -5.37
N LYS A 83 0.33 2.43 -4.70
CA LYS A 83 1.02 1.35 -5.39
C LYS A 83 0.13 0.68 -6.42
N LEU A 84 -1.13 0.45 -6.08
CA LEU A 84 -2.07 -0.14 -7.02
C LEU A 84 -2.28 0.77 -8.23
N GLU A 85 -2.39 2.07 -8.02
CA GLU A 85 -2.54 3.01 -9.11
C GLU A 85 -1.34 3.00 -10.04
N ALA A 86 -0.15 2.87 -9.46
CA ALA A 86 1.08 2.83 -10.25
C ALA A 86 1.13 1.59 -11.16
N THR A 87 0.48 0.50 -10.78
CA THR A 87 0.49 -0.72 -11.61
C THR A 87 -0.35 -0.56 -12.86
N LYS A 88 -1.21 0.45 -12.92
CA LYS A 88 -2.04 0.69 -14.09
C LYS A 88 -1.30 1.41 -15.21
N GLY A 89 -0.03 1.75 -14.97
CA GLY A 89 0.79 2.43 -15.94
C GLY A 89 0.52 3.92 -16.00
N PRO A 90 1.17 4.61 -16.91
CA PRO A 90 1.01 6.07 -17.02
C PRO A 90 -0.39 6.42 -17.51
N LYS A 91 -0.88 7.53 -17.05
CA LYS A 91 -2.16 8.05 -17.52
C LYS A 91 -2.01 9.55 -17.78
N VAL A 92 -2.73 10.02 -18.79
CA VAL A 92 -2.75 11.44 -19.12
C VAL A 92 -3.66 12.13 -18.12
N VAL A 93 -3.11 13.07 -17.37
CA VAL A 93 -3.87 13.81 -16.37
C VAL A 93 -4.40 15.11 -16.95
N LYS A 94 -3.67 15.69 -17.88
CA LYS A 94 -4.06 16.96 -18.48
C LYS A 94 -3.38 17.13 -19.84
N THR A 95 -4.11 17.68 -20.81
CA THR A 95 -3.54 18.04 -22.10
C THR A 95 -3.73 19.53 -22.34
N PHE A 96 -2.82 20.09 -23.14
CA PHE A 96 -2.86 21.51 -23.48
C PHE A 96 -2.86 21.67 -24.99
N GLU A 97 -3.58 22.67 -25.48
CA GLU A 97 -3.59 23.00 -26.91
C GLU A 97 -2.86 24.27 -27.18
#